data_4732b492efe8f3e29d6e621d911a1da4
#
_entry.id   4732b492efe8f3e29d6e621d911a1da4
#
_cell.length_a   1.000
_cell.length_b   1.000
_cell.length_c   1.000
_cell.angle_alpha   90.00
_cell.angle_beta   90.00
_cell.angle_gamma   90.00
#
_symmetry.space_group_name_H-M   'P 1'
#
loop_
_entity.id
_entity.type
_entity.pdbx_description
1 polymer ?
#
loop_
_entity_poly.entity_id
_entity_poly.type
_entity_poly.pdbx_seq_one_letter_code
_entity_poly.pdbx_strand_id
1 'polypeptide(L)'
;YTMDGGEEGELEFENFNEAAAKVIVKGRNVHPGYAKNKMINAIRVANEFMSLLPTNETPESTEGYEGFYHVVGIEGGVEETTISYIIRDHDRAKFEARKECMKTWGEEINAKYGAGTVTVELKDQYYNMRMQIEPVMHIIDIAFKAMEEAGVTPKVKAIRGGTDGAQLSFKGL
;
A
#
# COMPACT_ATOMS: atom_id res chain seq x y z
N TYR A 1 -25.26 0.53 5.87
CA TYR A 1 -24.35 0.49 7.02
C TYR A 1 -23.82 -0.92 7.24
N THR A 2 -22.55 -1.02 7.58
CA THR A 2 -21.95 -2.28 8.04
C THR A 2 -21.60 -2.15 9.51
N MET A 3 -21.78 -3.24 10.26
CA MET A 3 -21.43 -3.30 11.69
C MET A 3 -20.17 -4.14 11.81
N ASP A 4 -19.11 -3.55 12.31
CA ASP A 4 -17.82 -4.20 12.49
C ASP A 4 -17.35 -4.07 13.95
N GLY A 5 -16.27 -4.74 14.33
CA GLY A 5 -15.68 -4.62 15.65
C GLY A 5 -14.91 -3.31 15.80
N GLY A 6 -14.90 -2.74 17.02
CA GLY A 6 -14.21 -1.51 17.32
C GLY A 6 -14.59 -0.98 18.71
N GLU A 7 -14.22 0.26 19.00
CA GLU A 7 -14.63 0.95 20.22
C GLU A 7 -16.11 1.42 20.11
N GLU A 8 -16.78 1.49 21.25
CA GLU A 8 -18.11 2.05 21.29
C GLU A 8 -18.14 3.50 20.78
N GLY A 9 -19.06 3.76 19.82
CA GLY A 9 -19.24 5.06 19.21
C GLY A 9 -18.36 5.33 17.97
N GLU A 10 -17.53 4.41 17.54
CA GLU A 10 -16.78 4.58 16.28
C GLU A 10 -17.73 4.67 15.09
N LEU A 11 -17.53 5.71 14.27
CA LEU A 11 -18.23 5.93 13.02
C LEU A 11 -17.16 6.22 11.95
N GLU A 12 -17.11 5.35 10.97
CA GLU A 12 -16.05 5.35 9.97
C GLU A 12 -16.65 5.43 8.56
N PHE A 13 -16.28 6.45 7.81
CA PHE A 13 -16.68 6.64 6.41
C PHE A 13 -15.48 6.95 5.50
N GLU A 14 -14.28 6.68 5.99
CA GLU A 14 -13.02 6.92 5.31
C GLU A 14 -12.04 5.79 5.61
N ASN A 15 -11.37 5.29 4.59
CA ASN A 15 -10.40 4.22 4.68
C ASN A 15 -9.19 4.49 3.76
N PHE A 16 -8.12 3.71 3.87
CA PHE A 16 -7.02 3.79 2.92
C PHE A 16 -7.45 3.44 1.49
N ASN A 17 -6.75 4.02 0.50
CA ASN A 17 -6.54 3.37 -0.79
C ASN A 17 -5.42 2.34 -0.60
N GLU A 18 -5.49 1.20 -1.26
CA GLU A 18 -4.47 0.16 -1.20
C GLU A 18 -4.11 -0.39 -2.58
N ALA A 19 -2.81 -0.60 -2.78
CA ALA A 19 -2.28 -1.40 -3.87
C ALA A 19 -1.30 -2.45 -3.34
N ALA A 20 -1.33 -3.62 -3.94
CA ALA A 20 -0.25 -4.57 -3.85
C ALA A 20 0.82 -4.21 -4.89
N ALA A 21 2.09 -4.30 -4.51
CA ALA A 21 3.20 -4.20 -5.44
C ALA A 21 4.07 -5.45 -5.34
N LYS A 22 4.51 -5.93 -6.51
CA LYS A 22 5.46 -7.03 -6.61
C LYS A 22 6.67 -6.54 -7.39
N VAL A 23 7.83 -6.56 -6.76
CA VAL A 23 9.11 -6.18 -7.37
C VAL A 23 9.88 -7.45 -7.66
N ILE A 24 10.03 -7.76 -8.94
CA ILE A 24 10.73 -8.94 -9.43
C ILE A 24 12.12 -8.50 -9.91
N VAL A 25 13.14 -9.04 -9.28
CA VAL A 25 14.54 -8.75 -9.62
C VAL A 25 15.14 -9.96 -10.28
N LYS A 26 15.63 -9.82 -11.52
CA LYS A 26 16.33 -10.84 -12.26
C LYS A 26 17.83 -10.62 -12.20
N GLY A 27 18.55 -11.62 -11.72
CA GLY A 27 19.98 -11.64 -11.65
C GLY A 27 20.62 -12.39 -12.81
N ARG A 28 21.95 -12.45 -12.78
CA ARG A 28 22.77 -13.28 -13.66
C ARG A 28 23.77 -14.02 -12.80
N ASN A 29 23.54 -15.32 -12.65
CA ASN A 29 24.42 -16.20 -11.88
C ASN A 29 25.60 -16.65 -12.72
N VAL A 30 26.78 -16.67 -12.12
CA VAL A 30 28.02 -17.24 -12.67
C VAL A 30 28.82 -17.83 -11.51
N HIS A 31 29.81 -18.66 -11.83
CA HIS A 31 30.68 -19.24 -10.81
C HIS A 31 31.33 -18.14 -9.94
N PRO A 32 31.17 -18.15 -8.61
CA PRO A 32 31.61 -17.07 -7.73
C PRO A 32 33.09 -16.68 -7.88
N GLY A 33 33.96 -17.63 -8.11
CA GLY A 33 35.40 -17.39 -8.32
C GLY A 33 35.75 -16.56 -9.57
N TYR A 34 34.83 -16.48 -10.53
CA TYR A 34 34.99 -15.77 -11.81
C TYR A 34 33.93 -14.71 -12.05
N ALA A 35 33.27 -14.23 -10.99
CA ALA A 35 32.07 -13.39 -11.01
C ALA A 35 32.35 -11.90 -11.24
N LYS A 36 33.60 -11.44 -11.14
CA LYS A 36 33.97 -10.03 -11.29
C LYS A 36 33.45 -9.46 -12.61
N ASN A 37 32.66 -8.40 -12.55
CA ASN A 37 32.04 -7.70 -13.68
C ASN A 37 31.08 -8.56 -14.52
N LYS A 38 30.63 -9.73 -14.01
CA LYS A 38 29.74 -10.64 -14.72
C LYS A 38 28.48 -10.98 -13.96
N MET A 39 28.57 -11.21 -12.63
CA MET A 39 27.42 -11.57 -11.80
C MET A 39 26.57 -10.36 -11.52
N ILE A 40 25.25 -10.56 -11.60
CA ILE A 40 24.23 -9.72 -11.01
C ILE A 40 23.50 -10.57 -9.97
N ASN A 41 23.72 -10.29 -8.71
CA ASN A 41 23.08 -11.03 -7.62
C ASN A 41 21.74 -10.39 -7.30
N ALA A 42 20.62 -11.07 -7.62
CA ALA A 42 19.28 -10.55 -7.44
C ALA A 42 18.96 -10.20 -5.98
N ILE A 43 19.49 -10.93 -5.00
CA ILE A 43 19.30 -10.62 -3.58
C ILE A 43 19.91 -9.25 -3.23
N ARG A 44 21.11 -8.97 -3.74
CA ARG A 44 21.79 -7.69 -3.49
C ARG A 44 21.07 -6.52 -4.16
N VAL A 45 20.61 -6.72 -5.39
CA VAL A 45 19.83 -5.72 -6.14
C VAL A 45 18.47 -5.48 -5.46
N ALA A 46 17.81 -6.53 -4.98
CA ALA A 46 16.58 -6.41 -4.19
C ALA A 46 16.80 -5.59 -2.90
N ASN A 47 17.90 -5.81 -2.19
CA ASN A 47 18.26 -5.00 -1.01
C ASN A 47 18.53 -3.53 -1.40
N GLU A 48 19.18 -3.28 -2.53
CA GLU A 48 19.39 -1.91 -3.03
C GLU A 48 18.06 -1.24 -3.37
N PHE A 49 17.13 -1.93 -4.04
CA PHE A 49 15.78 -1.42 -4.27
C PHE A 49 15.08 -1.04 -2.96
N MET A 50 15.07 -1.94 -1.96
CA MET A 50 14.47 -1.65 -0.65
C MET A 50 15.08 -0.41 0.02
N SER A 51 16.37 -0.13 -0.21
CA SER A 51 17.07 1.02 0.36
C SER A 51 16.69 2.36 -0.27
N LEU A 52 15.99 2.36 -1.41
CA LEU A 52 15.47 3.58 -2.06
C LEU A 52 14.18 4.07 -1.41
N LEU A 53 13.47 3.21 -0.67
CA LEU A 53 12.21 3.58 -0.03
C LEU A 53 12.47 4.48 1.19
N PRO A 54 11.59 5.48 1.44
CA PRO A 54 11.69 6.34 2.62
C PRO A 54 11.62 5.54 3.93
N THR A 55 12.59 5.71 4.79
CA THR A 55 12.69 4.96 6.06
C THR A 55 11.65 5.36 7.10
N ASN A 56 11.03 6.52 6.94
CA ASN A 56 9.99 7.07 7.82
C ASN A 56 8.57 6.89 7.27
N GLU A 57 8.40 6.16 6.16
CA GLU A 57 7.11 5.89 5.55
C GLU A 57 6.80 4.38 5.59
N THR A 58 6.88 3.81 6.78
CA THR A 58 6.59 2.40 7.07
C THR A 58 5.42 2.29 8.06
N PRO A 59 4.74 1.15 8.18
CA PRO A 59 3.64 0.99 9.15
C PRO A 59 4.04 1.34 10.58
N GLU A 60 5.26 0.99 10.98
CA GLU A 60 5.80 1.22 12.32
C GLU A 60 6.23 2.67 12.59
N SER A 61 6.31 3.51 11.55
CA SER A 61 6.74 4.91 11.65
C SER A 61 5.64 5.91 11.32
N THR A 62 4.42 5.45 10.98
CA THR A 62 3.32 6.30 10.53
C THR A 62 2.06 6.12 11.34
N GLU A 63 1.28 7.19 11.50
CA GLU A 63 -0.01 7.20 12.18
C GLU A 63 -1.05 8.05 11.46
N GLY A 64 -2.30 8.07 11.95
CA GLY A 64 -3.38 8.90 11.43
C GLY A 64 -3.56 8.73 9.92
N TYR A 65 -3.43 9.83 9.19
CA TYR A 65 -3.58 9.90 7.72
C TYR A 65 -2.31 9.64 6.93
N GLU A 66 -1.19 9.39 7.60
CA GLU A 66 0.09 9.15 6.93
C GLU A 66 0.08 7.82 6.19
N GLY A 67 0.45 7.88 4.91
CA GLY A 67 0.58 6.71 4.06
C GLY A 67 1.94 6.03 4.20
N PHE A 68 2.05 4.80 3.71
CA PHE A 68 3.26 4.02 3.86
C PHE A 68 3.49 3.01 2.73
N TYR A 69 4.72 2.49 2.70
CA TYR A 69 5.13 1.28 1.99
C TYR A 69 5.42 0.18 3.02
N HIS A 70 4.80 -0.95 2.88
CA HIS A 70 5.02 -2.09 3.78
C HIS A 70 5.60 -3.27 3.02
N VAL A 71 6.83 -3.66 3.34
CA VAL A 71 7.42 -4.91 2.85
C VAL A 71 6.75 -6.07 3.59
N VAL A 72 5.99 -6.89 2.89
CA VAL A 72 5.29 -8.04 3.49
C VAL A 72 6.01 -9.36 3.28
N GLY A 73 6.97 -9.41 2.36
CA GLY A 73 7.77 -10.59 2.13
C GLY A 73 8.88 -10.38 1.11
N ILE A 74 9.89 -11.20 1.22
CA ILE A 74 10.97 -11.33 0.25
C ILE A 74 11.29 -12.82 0.06
N GLU A 75 11.39 -13.25 -1.17
CA GLU A 75 11.66 -14.63 -1.53
C GLU A 75 12.57 -14.69 -2.75
N GLY A 76 13.52 -15.63 -2.76
CA GLY A 76 14.35 -15.85 -3.94
C GLY A 76 15.80 -16.21 -3.68
N GLY A 77 16.62 -16.04 -4.71
CA GLY A 77 18.04 -16.40 -4.75
C GLY A 77 18.83 -15.50 -5.69
N VAL A 78 20.02 -15.96 -6.06
CA VAL A 78 20.95 -15.17 -6.90
C VAL A 78 20.37 -14.86 -8.29
N GLU A 79 19.58 -15.79 -8.86
CA GLU A 79 19.04 -15.67 -10.22
C GLU A 79 17.76 -14.86 -10.28
N GLU A 80 16.92 -14.97 -9.25
CA GLU A 80 15.69 -14.20 -9.13
C GLU A 80 15.34 -13.97 -7.66
N THR A 81 14.89 -12.77 -7.33
CA THR A 81 14.35 -12.41 -6.02
C THR A 81 13.10 -11.58 -6.20
N THR A 82 12.05 -11.92 -5.47
CA THR A 82 10.78 -11.19 -5.46
C THR A 82 10.56 -10.54 -4.12
N ILE A 83 10.15 -9.26 -4.13
CA ILE A 83 9.74 -8.53 -2.93
C ILE A 83 8.26 -8.19 -3.09
N SER A 84 7.47 -8.47 -2.06
CA SER A 84 6.05 -8.14 -2.01
C SER A 84 5.81 -6.95 -1.07
N TYR A 85 5.01 -5.99 -1.55
CA TYR A 85 4.67 -4.77 -0.82
C TYR A 85 3.16 -4.55 -0.75
N ILE A 86 2.75 -3.86 0.29
CA ILE A 86 1.47 -3.14 0.37
C ILE A 86 1.78 -1.65 0.38
N ILE A 87 1.06 -0.89 -0.45
CA ILE A 87 1.13 0.58 -0.53
C ILE A 87 -0.20 1.12 -0.07
N ARG A 88 -0.20 2.02 0.90
CA ARG A 88 -1.43 2.64 1.43
C ARG A 88 -1.28 4.15 1.55
N ASP A 89 -2.36 4.87 1.24
CA ASP A 89 -2.53 6.29 1.53
C ASP A 89 -4.02 6.64 1.52
N HIS A 90 -4.48 7.53 2.41
CA HIS A 90 -5.86 8.01 2.39
C HIS A 90 -6.11 8.95 1.22
N ASP A 91 -5.13 9.79 0.89
CA ASP A 91 -5.19 10.72 -0.22
C ASP A 91 -4.95 10.01 -1.55
N ARG A 92 -5.87 10.18 -2.50
CA ARG A 92 -5.78 9.52 -3.81
C ARG A 92 -4.57 9.97 -4.62
N ALA A 93 -4.24 11.27 -4.61
CA ALA A 93 -3.12 11.80 -5.38
C ALA A 93 -1.79 11.31 -4.81
N LYS A 94 -1.64 11.30 -3.48
CA LYS A 94 -0.46 10.74 -2.81
C LYS A 94 -0.33 9.24 -3.06
N PHE A 95 -1.44 8.51 -3.02
CA PHE A 95 -1.46 7.08 -3.34
C PHE A 95 -0.95 6.80 -4.74
N GLU A 96 -1.43 7.53 -5.76
CA GLU A 96 -0.93 7.40 -7.12
C GLU A 96 0.55 7.79 -7.23
N ALA A 97 0.97 8.87 -6.57
CA ALA A 97 2.37 9.28 -6.52
C ALA A 97 3.28 8.20 -5.93
N ARG A 98 2.83 7.52 -4.86
CA ARG A 98 3.58 6.38 -4.27
C ARG A 98 3.79 5.24 -5.28
N LYS A 99 2.79 4.91 -6.06
CA LYS A 99 2.90 3.88 -7.09
C LYS A 99 3.89 4.28 -8.19
N GLU A 100 3.87 5.55 -8.61
CA GLU A 100 4.83 6.08 -9.59
C GLU A 100 6.27 6.10 -9.05
N CYS A 101 6.47 6.41 -7.77
CA CYS A 101 7.79 6.29 -7.12
C CYS A 101 8.34 4.87 -7.23
N MET A 102 7.52 3.84 -6.98
CA MET A 102 7.96 2.45 -7.11
C MET A 102 8.47 2.12 -8.52
N LYS A 103 7.78 2.61 -9.55
CA LYS A 103 8.22 2.44 -10.95
C LYS A 103 9.52 3.18 -11.22
N THR A 104 9.62 4.43 -10.76
CA THR A 104 10.82 5.26 -10.92
C THR A 104 12.04 4.59 -10.28
N TRP A 105 11.92 4.06 -9.08
CA TRP A 105 13.01 3.32 -8.44
C TRP A 105 13.39 2.04 -9.22
N GLY A 106 12.41 1.36 -9.81
CA GLY A 106 12.69 0.24 -10.72
C GLY A 106 13.52 0.67 -11.93
N GLU A 107 13.18 1.80 -12.54
CA GLU A 107 13.93 2.34 -13.68
C GLU A 107 15.33 2.82 -13.29
N GLU A 108 15.52 3.39 -12.10
CA GLU A 108 16.84 3.75 -11.57
C GLU A 108 17.75 2.53 -11.45
N ILE A 109 17.23 1.42 -10.92
CA ILE A 109 17.96 0.15 -10.83
C ILE A 109 18.24 -0.41 -12.23
N ASN A 110 17.27 -0.35 -13.14
CA ASN A 110 17.44 -0.79 -14.54
C ASN A 110 18.51 0.02 -15.28
N ALA A 111 18.60 1.31 -15.03
CA ALA A 111 19.66 2.16 -15.62
C ALA A 111 21.06 1.73 -15.15
N LYS A 112 21.19 1.21 -13.93
CA LYS A 112 22.46 0.76 -13.36
C LYS A 112 22.84 -0.65 -13.79
N TYR A 113 21.90 -1.59 -13.79
CA TYR A 113 22.18 -3.03 -13.99
C TYR A 113 21.77 -3.56 -15.37
N GLY A 114 21.04 -2.79 -16.14
CA GLY A 114 20.51 -3.15 -17.46
C GLY A 114 18.99 -3.28 -17.46
N ALA A 115 18.39 -2.97 -18.60
CA ALA A 115 16.94 -3.03 -18.80
C ALA A 115 16.39 -4.42 -18.48
N GLY A 116 15.25 -4.47 -17.74
CA GLY A 116 14.59 -5.71 -17.36
C GLY A 116 15.20 -6.44 -16.14
N THR A 117 16.20 -5.83 -15.49
CA THR A 117 16.72 -6.35 -14.20
C THR A 117 15.66 -6.25 -13.12
N VAL A 118 14.88 -5.15 -13.07
CA VAL A 118 13.78 -4.97 -12.16
C VAL A 118 12.47 -4.76 -12.93
N THR A 119 11.44 -5.48 -12.52
CA THR A 119 10.05 -5.28 -12.97
C THR A 119 9.20 -4.96 -11.77
N VAL A 120 8.41 -3.89 -11.84
CA VAL A 120 7.46 -3.50 -10.80
C VAL A 120 6.04 -3.74 -11.30
N GLU A 121 5.35 -4.69 -10.67
CA GLU A 121 3.95 -4.99 -10.93
C GLU A 121 3.09 -4.35 -9.83
N LEU A 122 2.06 -3.60 -10.21
CA LEU A 122 1.15 -2.91 -9.31
C LEU A 122 -0.28 -3.38 -9.56
N LYS A 123 -1.02 -3.62 -8.47
CA LYS A 123 -2.42 -4.01 -8.53
C LYS A 123 -3.21 -3.31 -7.43
N ASP A 124 -4.10 -2.40 -7.83
CA ASP A 124 -5.02 -1.76 -6.90
C ASP A 124 -5.96 -2.79 -6.28
N GLN A 125 -6.18 -2.70 -4.97
CA GLN A 125 -7.00 -3.63 -4.20
C GLN A 125 -8.35 -3.01 -3.85
N TYR A 126 -8.34 -1.80 -3.31
CA TYR A 126 -9.52 -1.02 -2.98
C TYR A 126 -9.18 0.47 -2.86
N TYR A 127 -10.22 1.29 -2.81
CA TYR A 127 -10.09 2.74 -2.70
C TYR A 127 -10.79 3.26 -1.45
N ASN A 128 -10.45 4.49 -1.07
CA ASN A 128 -11.10 5.22 0.01
C ASN A 128 -12.58 5.45 -0.34
N MET A 129 -13.48 4.93 0.51
CA MET A 129 -14.93 5.04 0.29
C MET A 129 -15.46 6.48 0.46
N ARG A 130 -14.70 7.38 1.07
CA ARG A 130 -15.11 8.76 1.30
C ARG A 130 -15.66 9.42 0.03
N MET A 131 -15.02 9.21 -1.11
CA MET A 131 -15.47 9.77 -2.39
C MET A 131 -16.88 9.28 -2.81
N GLN A 132 -17.30 8.11 -2.34
CA GLN A 132 -18.65 7.57 -2.57
C GLN A 132 -19.65 8.07 -1.51
N ILE A 133 -19.18 8.36 -0.31
CA ILE A 133 -20.01 8.79 0.81
C ILE A 133 -20.27 10.30 0.77
N GLU A 134 -19.31 11.13 0.35
CA GLU A 134 -19.45 12.59 0.30
C GLU A 134 -20.73 13.08 -0.42
N PRO A 135 -21.17 12.50 -1.57
CA PRO A 135 -22.41 12.91 -2.21
C PRO A 135 -23.69 12.58 -1.40
N VAL A 136 -23.58 11.70 -0.41
CA VAL A 136 -24.70 11.17 0.39
C VAL A 136 -24.47 11.31 1.89
N MET A 137 -23.79 12.36 2.32
CA MET A 137 -23.41 12.59 3.74
C MET A 137 -24.57 12.52 4.72
N HIS A 138 -25.82 12.69 4.27
CA HIS A 138 -27.00 12.52 5.11
C HIS A 138 -27.08 11.15 5.80
N ILE A 139 -26.47 10.11 5.23
CA ILE A 139 -26.41 8.78 5.88
C ILE A 139 -25.52 8.80 7.14
N ILE A 140 -24.47 9.61 7.11
CA ILE A 140 -23.59 9.80 8.26
C ILE A 140 -24.34 10.59 9.36
N ASP A 141 -25.09 11.65 8.99
CA ASP A 141 -25.91 12.42 9.92
C ASP A 141 -26.97 11.53 10.61
N ILE A 142 -27.58 10.60 9.86
CA ILE A 142 -28.53 9.62 10.40
C ILE A 142 -27.83 8.70 11.42
N ALA A 143 -26.63 8.20 11.11
CA ALA A 143 -25.86 7.35 12.01
C ALA A 143 -25.47 8.10 13.30
N PHE A 144 -25.02 9.34 13.19
CA PHE A 144 -24.74 10.22 14.33
C PHE A 144 -25.95 10.34 15.26
N LYS A 145 -27.08 10.72 14.68
CA LYS A 145 -28.33 10.91 15.45
C LYS A 145 -28.78 9.62 16.12
N ALA A 146 -28.71 8.50 15.42
CA ALA A 146 -29.04 7.19 15.97
C ALA A 146 -28.16 6.80 17.17
N MET A 147 -26.85 7.09 17.10
CA MET A 147 -25.92 6.87 18.20
C MET A 147 -26.26 7.75 19.41
N GLU A 148 -26.49 9.05 19.19
CA GLU A 148 -26.88 9.99 20.25
C GLU A 148 -28.20 9.58 20.93
N GLU A 149 -29.21 9.17 20.16
CA GLU A 149 -30.50 8.68 20.67
C GLU A 149 -30.32 7.36 21.48
N ALA A 150 -29.32 6.57 21.15
CA ALA A 150 -28.95 5.37 21.91
C ALA A 150 -28.08 5.66 23.15
N GLY A 151 -27.73 6.93 23.41
CA GLY A 151 -26.85 7.34 24.52
C GLY A 151 -25.38 7.09 24.26
N VAL A 152 -24.98 6.87 23.01
CA VAL A 152 -23.60 6.64 22.58
C VAL A 152 -23.02 7.91 21.98
N THR A 153 -21.85 8.33 22.42
CA THR A 153 -21.15 9.49 21.84
C THR A 153 -20.42 9.09 20.56
N PRO A 154 -20.80 9.66 19.37
CA PRO A 154 -20.14 9.35 18.13
C PRO A 154 -18.67 9.81 18.11
N LYS A 155 -17.79 8.97 17.59
CA LYS A 155 -16.34 9.23 17.41
C LYS A 155 -15.99 8.95 15.95
N VAL A 156 -15.76 9.99 15.16
CA VAL A 156 -15.33 9.81 13.76
C VAL A 156 -13.85 9.48 13.72
N LYS A 157 -13.52 8.38 13.05
CA LYS A 157 -12.14 7.96 12.78
C LYS A 157 -11.99 7.55 11.32
N ALA A 158 -10.77 7.66 10.79
CA ALA A 158 -10.40 7.08 9.51
C ALA A 158 -9.81 5.68 9.72
N ILE A 159 -10.26 4.72 8.93
CA ILE A 159 -9.76 3.34 8.98
C ILE A 159 -8.37 3.28 8.32
N ARG A 160 -7.38 2.74 9.01
CA ARG A 160 -6.04 2.48 8.44
C ARG A 160 -5.95 1.10 7.75
N GLY A 161 -7.00 0.70 7.06
CA GLY A 161 -7.14 -0.56 6.36
C GLY A 161 -8.25 -0.50 5.32
N GLY A 162 -8.70 -1.66 4.87
CA GLY A 162 -9.93 -1.83 4.08
C GLY A 162 -11.11 -2.21 4.98
N THR A 163 -12.31 -2.11 4.42
CA THR A 163 -13.55 -2.51 5.07
C THR A 163 -14.56 -2.99 4.04
N ASP A 164 -15.50 -3.82 4.47
CA ASP A 164 -16.62 -4.26 3.63
C ASP A 164 -17.46 -3.07 3.14
N GLY A 165 -17.61 -2.03 3.97
CA GLY A 165 -18.29 -0.78 3.60
C GLY A 165 -17.65 -0.11 2.38
N ALA A 166 -16.31 -0.11 2.28
CA ALA A 166 -15.62 0.40 1.11
C ALA A 166 -15.93 -0.44 -0.14
N GLN A 167 -15.89 -1.77 -0.03
CA GLN A 167 -16.20 -2.67 -1.14
C GLN A 167 -17.64 -2.50 -1.64
N LEU A 168 -18.60 -2.36 -0.73
CA LEU A 168 -20.01 -2.18 -1.02
C LEU A 168 -20.29 -0.81 -1.65
N SER A 169 -19.69 0.25 -1.14
CA SER A 169 -19.84 1.62 -1.64
C SER A 169 -19.47 1.74 -3.12
N PHE A 170 -18.43 1.05 -3.58
CA PHE A 170 -18.03 1.02 -4.99
C PHE A 170 -18.91 0.12 -5.87
N LYS A 171 -19.83 -0.65 -5.27
CA LYS A 171 -20.85 -1.43 -5.98
C LYS A 171 -22.21 -0.73 -6.04
N GLY A 172 -22.30 0.48 -5.49
CA GLY A 172 -23.53 1.27 -5.46
C GLY A 172 -24.52 0.84 -4.37
N LEU A 173 -24.03 0.26 -3.30
CA LEU A 173 -24.82 -0.21 -2.14
C LEU A 173 -24.62 0.70 -0.93
#